data_11218cb917b1b68822f15520be9390a4
#
_entry.id   11218cb917b1b68822f15520be9390a4
#
_cell.length_a   1.000
_cell.length_b   1.000
_cell.length_c   1.000
_cell.angle_alpha   90.00
_cell.angle_beta   90.00
_cell.angle_gamma   90.00
#
_symmetry.space_group_name_H-M   'P 1'
#
loop_
_entity.id
_entity.type
_entity.pdbx_description
1 polymer ?
#
loop_
_entity_poly.entity_id
_entity_poly.type
_entity_poly.pdbx_seq_one_letter_code
_entity_poly.pdbx_strand_id
1 'polypeptide(L)'
;MCIRDSLNKIKVRYSEVDCQRIVYNSHYLTYFDISLSEMLEDCFNQDEYIKKTSNDFHTVGVQMNFKSPARLNDQLEVYTGVKKLGNSSMTFMQEIYKAGSDEVLNSANITWVNTNQKSMKSETIPDDIRSKLNKYLID
;
A
#
# COMPACT_ATOMS: atom_id res chain seq x y z
N MET A 1 -0.06 14.55 7.49
CA MET A 1 -1.37 14.07 7.01
C MET A 1 -1.90 13.02 7.96
N CYS A 2 -3.17 12.97 8.20
CA CYS A 2 -3.79 11.84 8.88
C CYS A 2 -3.98 10.69 7.90
N ILE A 3 -3.66 9.46 8.30
CA ILE A 3 -3.81 8.29 7.42
C ILE A 3 -5.24 8.15 6.88
N ARG A 4 -6.24 8.59 7.64
CA ARG A 4 -7.66 8.51 7.23
C ARG A 4 -8.04 9.44 6.10
N ASP A 5 -7.14 10.32 5.67
CA ASP A 5 -7.39 11.21 4.53
C ASP A 5 -7.20 10.52 3.18
N SER A 6 -6.58 9.34 3.16
CA SER A 6 -6.39 8.55 1.94
C SER A 6 -7.18 7.24 2.05
N LEU A 7 -8.40 7.26 1.53
CA LEU A 7 -9.38 6.17 1.64
C LEU A 7 -9.61 5.49 0.31
N ASN A 8 -9.57 4.16 0.32
CA ASN A 8 -10.07 3.31 -0.75
C ASN A 8 -11.12 2.34 -0.18
N LYS A 9 -12.21 2.12 -0.90
CA LYS A 9 -13.29 1.23 -0.48
C LYS A 9 -13.23 -0.07 -1.27
N ILE A 10 -13.32 -1.19 -0.56
CA ILE A 10 -13.26 -2.53 -1.16
C ILE A 10 -14.37 -3.38 -0.53
N LYS A 11 -15.07 -4.16 -1.36
CA LYS A 11 -16.02 -5.16 -0.90
C LYS A 11 -15.36 -6.54 -0.97
N VAL A 12 -15.45 -7.32 0.11
CA VAL A 12 -14.97 -8.71 0.13
C VAL A 12 -15.80 -9.57 -0.80
N ARG A 13 -15.13 -10.27 -1.72
CA ARG A 13 -15.76 -11.12 -2.74
C ARG A 13 -15.61 -12.60 -2.39
N TYR A 14 -16.48 -13.41 -2.98
CA TYR A 14 -16.51 -14.86 -2.76
C TYR A 14 -15.14 -15.51 -3.02
N SER A 15 -14.44 -15.09 -4.07
CA SER A 15 -13.12 -15.64 -4.42
C SER A 15 -12.02 -15.37 -3.38
N GLU A 16 -12.29 -14.50 -2.42
CA GLU A 16 -11.29 -14.05 -1.45
C GLU A 16 -11.43 -14.72 -0.07
N VAL A 17 -12.51 -15.47 0.14
CA VAL A 17 -12.76 -16.18 1.40
C VAL A 17 -12.34 -17.63 1.31
N ASP A 18 -11.88 -18.17 2.44
CA ASP A 18 -11.48 -19.57 2.55
C ASP A 18 -12.58 -20.43 3.21
N CYS A 19 -12.26 -21.68 3.51
CA CYS A 19 -13.22 -22.60 4.11
C CYS A 19 -13.67 -22.21 5.52
N GLN A 20 -12.98 -21.28 6.17
CA GLN A 20 -13.39 -20.69 7.46
C GLN A 20 -14.37 -19.52 7.26
N ARG A 21 -14.69 -19.16 6.02
CA ARG A 21 -15.59 -18.07 5.64
C ARG A 21 -15.06 -16.68 6.01
N ILE A 22 -13.75 -16.56 6.15
CA ILE A 22 -13.06 -15.31 6.35
C ILE A 22 -12.09 -15.08 5.21
N VAL A 23 -11.68 -13.82 5.02
CA VAL A 23 -10.70 -13.48 3.99
C VAL A 23 -9.41 -14.26 4.24
N TYR A 24 -8.93 -14.94 3.19
CA TYR A 24 -7.68 -15.68 3.26
C TYR A 24 -6.50 -14.71 3.42
N ASN A 25 -5.52 -15.12 4.23
CA ASN A 25 -4.41 -14.26 4.66
C ASN A 25 -3.72 -13.49 3.53
N SER A 26 -3.47 -14.14 2.40
CA SER A 26 -2.77 -13.52 1.28
C SER A 26 -3.56 -12.41 0.59
N HIS A 27 -4.89 -12.42 0.67
CA HIS A 27 -5.72 -11.42 0.01
C HIS A 27 -5.67 -10.05 0.70
N TYR A 28 -5.30 -9.99 1.96
CA TYR A 28 -5.08 -8.69 2.62
C TYR A 28 -3.98 -7.89 1.94
N LEU A 29 -2.92 -8.56 1.50
CA LEU A 29 -1.86 -7.89 0.75
C LEU A 29 -2.38 -7.33 -0.58
N THR A 30 -3.26 -8.06 -1.26
CA THR A 30 -3.93 -7.58 -2.47
C THR A 30 -4.74 -6.31 -2.19
N TYR A 31 -5.50 -6.28 -1.10
CA TYR A 31 -6.27 -5.09 -0.71
C TYR A 31 -5.35 -3.90 -0.46
N PHE A 32 -4.24 -4.12 0.20
CA PHE A 32 -3.25 -3.08 0.43
C PHE A 32 -2.63 -2.59 -0.87
N ASP A 33 -2.30 -3.49 -1.78
CA ASP A 33 -1.74 -3.13 -3.09
C ASP A 33 -2.72 -2.29 -3.93
N ILE A 34 -4.00 -2.64 -3.92
CA ILE A 34 -5.02 -1.87 -4.63
C ILE A 34 -5.06 -0.43 -4.10
N SER A 35 -5.13 -0.29 -2.79
CA SER A 35 -5.19 1.03 -2.15
C SER A 35 -3.92 1.83 -2.37
N LEU A 36 -2.77 1.18 -2.30
CA LEU A 36 -1.48 1.80 -2.54
C LEU A 36 -1.36 2.29 -3.98
N SER A 37 -1.77 1.47 -4.95
CA SER A 37 -1.75 1.83 -6.37
C SER A 37 -2.63 3.05 -6.65
N GLU A 38 -3.81 3.11 -6.06
CA GLU A 38 -4.72 4.26 -6.20
C GLU A 38 -4.07 5.55 -5.68
N MET A 39 -3.44 5.49 -4.52
CA MET A 39 -2.73 6.64 -3.97
C MET A 39 -1.55 7.06 -4.85
N LEU A 40 -0.78 6.09 -5.34
CA LEU A 40 0.43 6.38 -6.12
C LEU A 40 0.14 6.93 -7.51
N GLU A 41 -1.05 6.70 -8.06
CA GLU A 41 -1.45 7.31 -9.34
C GLU A 41 -1.38 8.84 -9.31
N ASP A 42 -1.63 9.44 -8.14
CA ASP A 42 -1.50 10.89 -7.96
C ASP A 42 -0.04 11.35 -7.87
N CYS A 43 0.89 10.43 -7.68
CA CYS A 43 2.30 10.75 -7.45
C CYS A 43 3.14 10.61 -8.71
N PHE A 44 2.94 9.55 -9.47
CA PHE A 44 3.68 9.29 -10.70
C PHE A 44 3.04 8.17 -11.52
N ASN A 45 3.36 8.14 -12.82
CA ASN A 45 2.99 7.03 -13.69
C ASN A 45 4.13 6.01 -13.69
N GLN A 46 3.88 4.82 -13.17
CA GLN A 46 4.90 3.78 -12.99
C GLN A 46 5.48 3.29 -14.33
N ASP A 47 4.62 3.08 -15.34
CA ASP A 47 5.06 2.66 -16.67
C ASP A 47 5.99 3.66 -17.32
N GLU A 48 5.65 4.94 -17.26
CA GLU A 48 6.49 6.01 -17.79
C GLU A 48 7.81 6.11 -17.04
N TYR A 49 7.76 5.95 -15.74
CA TYR A 49 8.95 6.00 -14.90
C TYR A 49 9.93 4.89 -15.29
N ILE A 50 9.45 3.65 -15.45
CA ILE A 50 10.28 2.52 -15.87
C ILE A 50 10.88 2.77 -17.25
N LYS A 51 10.08 3.21 -18.21
CA LYS A 51 10.53 3.46 -19.59
C LYS A 51 11.58 4.57 -19.66
N LYS A 52 11.42 5.61 -18.86
CA LYS A 52 12.28 6.78 -18.86
C LYS A 52 13.60 6.56 -18.14
N THR A 53 13.60 5.80 -17.04
CA THR A 53 14.76 5.71 -16.13
C THR A 53 15.35 4.32 -16.05
N SER A 54 14.65 3.26 -16.46
CA SER A 54 14.94 1.85 -16.18
C SER A 54 14.92 1.53 -14.68
N ASN A 55 14.33 2.39 -13.85
CA ASN A 55 14.14 2.17 -12.43
C ASN A 55 12.69 1.80 -12.13
N ASP A 56 12.49 0.98 -11.12
CA ASP A 56 11.18 0.66 -10.58
C ASP A 56 11.29 0.43 -9.08
N PHE A 57 10.16 0.43 -8.41
CA PHE A 57 10.10 0.20 -6.98
C PHE A 57 9.80 -1.28 -6.70
N HIS A 58 10.66 -1.89 -5.90
CA HIS A 58 10.50 -3.29 -5.49
C HIS A 58 10.08 -3.36 -4.03
N THR A 59 9.15 -4.25 -3.74
CA THR A 59 8.78 -4.58 -2.36
C THR A 59 9.91 -5.37 -1.74
N VAL A 60 10.51 -4.86 -0.67
CA VAL A 60 11.61 -5.52 0.04
C VAL A 60 11.21 -5.96 1.44
N GLY A 61 10.10 -5.48 1.97
CA GLY A 61 9.63 -5.88 3.28
C GLY A 61 8.13 -5.66 3.44
N VAL A 62 7.48 -6.61 4.11
CA VAL A 62 6.07 -6.52 4.48
C VAL A 62 5.95 -7.01 5.91
N GLN A 63 5.36 -6.17 6.77
CA GLN A 63 4.96 -6.57 8.11
C GLN A 63 3.45 -6.37 8.22
N MET A 64 2.75 -7.42 8.56
CA MET A 64 1.29 -7.42 8.59
C MET A 64 0.79 -7.94 9.93
N ASN A 65 -0.22 -7.27 10.49
CA ASN A 65 -0.83 -7.67 11.75
C ASN A 65 -2.31 -7.98 11.52
N PHE A 66 -2.69 -9.22 11.84
CA PHE A 66 -4.05 -9.73 11.71
C PHE A 66 -4.76 -9.58 13.06
N LYS A 67 -5.69 -8.63 13.17
CA LYS A 67 -6.36 -8.34 14.45
C LYS A 67 -7.76 -8.93 14.52
N SER A 68 -8.55 -8.79 13.47
CA SER A 68 -9.89 -9.36 13.34
C SER A 68 -10.15 -9.72 11.90
N PRO A 69 -10.91 -10.79 11.62
CA PRO A 69 -11.14 -11.20 10.24
C PRO A 69 -12.17 -10.34 9.52
N ALA A 70 -11.94 -10.12 8.23
CA ALA A 70 -12.97 -9.66 7.32
C ALA A 70 -13.72 -10.87 6.77
N ARG A 71 -15.02 -10.69 6.48
CA ARG A 71 -15.94 -11.75 6.06
C ARG A 71 -16.55 -11.44 4.71
N LEU A 72 -17.14 -12.45 4.09
CA LEU A 72 -17.84 -12.32 2.81
C LEU A 72 -18.83 -11.16 2.86
N ASN A 73 -18.82 -10.34 1.81
CA ASN A 73 -19.68 -9.19 1.61
C ASN A 73 -19.41 -8.00 2.55
N ASP A 74 -18.42 -8.07 3.43
CA ASP A 74 -18.03 -6.92 4.22
C ASP A 74 -17.59 -5.78 3.31
N GLN A 75 -18.01 -4.56 3.64
CA GLN A 75 -17.49 -3.34 3.02
C GLN A 75 -16.28 -2.90 3.84
N LEU A 76 -15.15 -2.78 3.19
CA LEU A 76 -13.88 -2.42 3.84
C LEU A 76 -13.44 -1.02 3.45
N GLU A 77 -12.84 -0.34 4.40
CA GLU A 77 -12.18 0.94 4.19
C GLU A 77 -10.68 0.73 4.40
N VAL A 78 -9.89 0.97 3.35
CA VAL A 78 -8.44 0.82 3.38
C VAL A 78 -7.81 2.19 3.34
N TYR A 79 -6.99 2.49 4.33
CA TYR A 79 -6.28 3.75 4.45
C TYR A 79 -4.80 3.53 4.19
N THR A 80 -4.18 4.45 3.44
CA THR A 80 -2.77 4.38 3.06
C THR A 80 -2.10 5.72 3.30
N GLY A 81 -0.92 5.69 3.90
CA GLY A 81 -0.09 6.87 4.04
C GLY A 81 1.38 6.51 3.94
N VAL A 82 2.23 7.50 3.80
CA VAL A 82 3.68 7.34 3.79
C VAL A 82 4.19 7.52 5.21
N LYS A 83 4.80 6.48 5.74
CA LYS A 83 5.38 6.51 7.10
C LYS A 83 6.78 7.11 7.11
N LYS A 84 7.59 6.78 6.09
CA LYS A 84 8.98 7.21 6.02
C LYS A 84 9.45 7.31 4.57
N LEU A 85 10.20 8.36 4.27
CA LEU A 85 10.92 8.55 3.01
C LEU A 85 12.41 8.56 3.28
N GLY A 86 13.11 7.51 2.85
CA GLY A 86 14.57 7.43 2.88
C GLY A 86 15.18 7.94 1.58
N ASN A 87 16.46 7.73 1.39
CA ASN A 87 17.14 8.13 0.15
C ASN A 87 16.62 7.33 -1.05
N SER A 88 16.63 6.01 -0.96
CA SER A 88 16.17 5.10 -2.02
C SER A 88 14.94 4.28 -1.62
N SER A 89 14.51 4.37 -0.37
CA SER A 89 13.42 3.57 0.18
C SER A 89 12.25 4.42 0.63
N MET A 90 11.08 3.81 0.64
CA MET A 90 9.88 4.40 1.22
C MET A 90 9.09 3.32 1.95
N THR A 91 8.53 3.68 3.09
CA THR A 91 7.69 2.78 3.88
C THR A 91 6.28 3.35 3.94
N PHE A 92 5.33 2.53 3.53
CA PHE A 92 3.91 2.84 3.59
C PHE A 92 3.30 2.22 4.84
N MET A 93 2.38 2.94 5.46
CA MET A 93 1.54 2.41 6.52
C MET A 93 0.12 2.28 6.00
N GLN A 94 -0.50 1.13 6.22
CA GLN A 94 -1.84 0.86 5.74
C GLN A 94 -2.69 0.21 6.83
N GLU A 95 -3.98 0.54 6.84
CA GLU A 95 -4.94 0.00 7.81
C GLU A 95 -6.23 -0.34 7.11
N ILE A 96 -6.84 -1.46 7.52
CA ILE A 96 -8.15 -1.91 7.02
C ILE A 96 -9.16 -1.87 8.16
N TYR A 97 -10.29 -1.23 7.91
CA TYR A 97 -11.44 -1.16 8.80
C TYR A 97 -12.67 -1.73 8.10
N LYS A 98 -13.58 -2.29 8.87
CA LYS A 98 -14.94 -2.53 8.37
C LYS A 98 -15.66 -1.19 8.31
N ALA A 99 -16.37 -0.92 7.22
CA ALA A 99 -17.09 0.33 7.03
C ALA A 99 -18.02 0.61 8.22
N GLY A 100 -17.93 1.83 8.74
CA GLY A 100 -18.73 2.25 9.88
C GLY A 100 -18.18 1.82 11.25
N SER A 101 -17.01 1.17 11.30
CA SER A 101 -16.36 0.74 12.53
C SER A 101 -15.02 1.44 12.72
N ASP A 102 -14.64 1.66 13.97
CA ASP A 102 -13.31 2.15 14.33
C ASP A 102 -12.34 1.01 14.70
N GLU A 103 -12.80 -0.24 14.55
CA GLU A 103 -11.97 -1.40 14.84
C GLU A 103 -11.05 -1.70 13.65
N VAL A 104 -9.74 -1.73 13.90
CA VAL A 104 -8.75 -2.12 12.89
C VAL A 104 -8.81 -3.64 12.70
N LEU A 105 -9.09 -4.08 11.48
CA LEU A 105 -9.10 -5.50 11.15
C LEU A 105 -7.70 -6.01 10.82
N ASN A 106 -6.93 -5.20 10.10
CA ASN A 106 -5.58 -5.55 9.67
C ASN A 106 -4.77 -4.27 9.48
N SER A 107 -3.47 -4.35 9.72
CA SER A 107 -2.56 -3.24 9.46
C SER A 107 -1.28 -3.75 8.86
N ALA A 108 -0.59 -2.92 8.08
CA ALA A 108 0.66 -3.30 7.44
C ALA A 108 1.63 -2.14 7.34
N ASN A 109 2.92 -2.49 7.37
CA ASN A 109 4.00 -1.62 6.93
C ASN A 109 4.64 -2.29 5.73
N ILE A 110 4.71 -1.58 4.60
CA ILE A 110 5.25 -2.11 3.35
C ILE A 110 6.39 -1.20 2.93
N THR A 111 7.56 -1.79 2.70
CA THR A 111 8.76 -1.04 2.31
C THR A 111 9.11 -1.34 0.86
N TRP A 112 9.29 -0.27 0.08
CA TRP A 112 9.71 -0.32 -1.31
C TRP A 112 11.09 0.33 -1.45
N VAL A 113 11.88 -0.17 -2.40
CA VAL A 113 13.17 0.39 -2.76
C VAL A 113 13.19 0.71 -4.24
N ASN A 114 13.60 1.93 -4.59
CA ASN A 114 13.84 2.33 -5.97
C ASN A 114 15.08 1.61 -6.49
N THR A 115 14.90 0.77 -7.51
CA THR A 115 15.92 -0.16 -7.96
C THR A 115 16.08 -0.08 -9.47
N ASN A 116 17.32 0.01 -9.94
CA ASN A 116 17.60 -0.06 -11.36
C ASN A 116 17.39 -1.49 -11.85
N GLN A 117 16.57 -1.66 -12.89
CA GLN A 117 16.16 -2.99 -13.37
C GLN A 117 17.28 -3.75 -14.07
N LYS A 118 18.33 -3.06 -14.52
CA LYS A 118 19.47 -3.68 -15.19
C LYS A 118 20.57 -4.08 -14.21
N SER A 119 20.96 -3.17 -13.33
CA SER A 119 22.03 -3.39 -12.35
C SER A 119 21.54 -4.06 -11.07
N MET A 120 20.23 -4.00 -10.79
CA MET A 120 19.60 -4.45 -9.55
C MET A 120 20.16 -3.73 -8.31
N LYS A 121 20.66 -2.52 -8.49
CA LYS A 121 21.15 -1.66 -7.41
C LYS A 121 20.13 -0.58 -7.06
N SER A 122 20.13 -0.16 -5.80
CA SER A 122 19.26 0.92 -5.35
C SER A 122 19.66 2.25 -5.98
N GLU A 123 18.65 3.08 -6.22
CA GLU A 123 18.80 4.42 -6.79
C GLU A 123 18.05 5.43 -5.93
N THR A 124 18.53 6.65 -5.88
CA THR A 124 17.87 7.73 -5.17
C THR A 124 16.48 7.99 -5.75
N ILE A 125 15.50 8.18 -4.89
CA ILE A 125 14.14 8.55 -5.30
C ILE A 125 14.20 9.96 -5.92
N PRO A 126 13.69 10.15 -7.17
CA PRO A 126 13.68 11.46 -7.80
C PRO A 126 12.92 12.51 -7.00
N ASP A 127 13.39 13.77 -7.06
CA ASP A 127 12.82 14.87 -6.27
C ASP A 127 11.35 15.14 -6.61
N ASP A 128 10.95 15.01 -7.87
CA ASP A 128 9.57 15.21 -8.30
C ASP A 128 8.61 14.17 -7.68
N ILE A 129 9.03 12.90 -7.62
CA ILE A 129 8.27 11.84 -6.98
C ILE A 129 8.25 12.06 -5.47
N ARG A 130 9.41 12.35 -4.88
CA ARG A 130 9.54 12.63 -3.44
C ARG A 130 8.63 13.76 -3.01
N SER A 131 8.60 14.84 -3.77
CA SER A 131 7.78 16.01 -3.48
C SER A 131 6.29 15.67 -3.43
N LYS A 132 5.81 14.82 -4.34
CA LYS A 132 4.42 14.37 -4.36
C LYS A 132 4.11 13.41 -3.22
N LEU A 133 5.03 12.51 -2.89
CA LEU A 133 4.87 11.58 -1.78
C LEU A 133 4.83 12.29 -0.42
N ASN A 134 5.51 13.41 -0.28
CA ASN A 134 5.50 14.20 0.95
C ASN A 134 4.08 14.63 1.37
N LYS A 135 3.17 14.79 0.43
CA LYS A 135 1.76 15.12 0.71
C LYS A 135 1.05 14.04 1.52
N TYR A 136 1.52 12.82 1.40
CA TYR A 136 0.94 11.64 2.06
C TYR A 136 1.71 11.22 3.30
N LEU A 137 2.72 11.99 3.68
CA LEU A 137 3.53 11.69 4.86
C LEU A 137 2.67 11.82 6.12
N ILE A 138 2.65 10.77 6.93
CA ILE A 138 1.85 10.68 8.15
C ILE A 138 2.60 11.39 9.29
N ASP A 139 1.88 12.16 10.06
CA ASP A 139 2.41 12.86 11.24
C ASP A 139 2.74 11.92 12.40
#